data_7ad780e20facc6b3c8e3fa923c9af299
#
_entry.id   7ad780e20facc6b3c8e3fa923c9af299
#
_cell.length_a   1.000
_cell.length_b   1.000
_cell.length_c   1.000
_cell.angle_alpha   90.00
_cell.angle_beta   90.00
_cell.angle_gamma   90.00
#
_symmetry.space_group_name_H-M   'P 1'
#
loop_
_entity.id
_entity.type
_entity.pdbx_description
1 polymer ?
#
loop_
_entity_poly.entity_id
_entity_poly.type
_entity_poly.pdbx_seq_one_letter_code
_entity_poly.pdbx_strand_id
1 'polypeptide(L)'
;MSLSEEVLTLQRAAHDLMYLGMDGSPVYSDDLSRRNGEVYRLTTALYNSGAKGSTVEEQANVCLALLMGYSASFVDHGEKQKHIQEVLDRCWDILDTIPASLLKLRLLTACYGEVFDE
;
A
#
# COMPACT_ATOMS: atom_id res chain seq x y z
N MET A 1 13.07 4.26 12.61
CA MET A 1 12.76 3.31 11.52
C MET A 1 13.07 3.97 10.18
N SER A 2 13.77 3.28 9.30
CA SER A 2 14.08 3.80 7.98
C SER A 2 12.84 3.79 7.08
N LEU A 3 12.88 4.57 6.00
CA LEU A 3 11.80 4.58 5.03
C LEU A 3 11.57 3.19 4.44
N SER A 4 12.61 2.46 4.11
CA SER A 4 12.50 1.08 3.59
C SER A 4 11.81 0.16 4.58
N GLU A 5 12.10 0.29 5.87
CA GLU A 5 11.45 -0.53 6.91
C GLU A 5 9.98 -0.14 7.06
N GLU A 6 9.66 1.15 7.03
CA GLU A 6 8.27 1.62 7.11
C GLU A 6 7.45 1.11 5.94
N VAL A 7 8.01 1.19 4.73
CA VAL A 7 7.36 0.71 3.51
C VAL A 7 7.10 -0.80 3.60
N LEU A 8 8.10 -1.57 3.98
CA LEU A 8 7.97 -3.02 4.08
C LEU A 8 6.97 -3.41 5.17
N THR A 9 6.99 -2.72 6.30
CA THR A 9 6.06 -2.97 7.40
C THR A 9 4.62 -2.74 6.95
N LEU A 10 4.37 -1.65 6.23
CA LEU A 10 3.04 -1.36 5.70
C LEU A 10 2.60 -2.40 4.67
N GLN A 11 3.48 -2.75 3.73
CA GLN A 11 3.14 -3.76 2.72
C GLN A 11 2.76 -5.10 3.35
N ARG A 12 3.51 -5.54 4.36
CA ARG A 12 3.20 -6.78 5.08
C ARG A 12 1.90 -6.69 5.85
N ALA A 13 1.68 -5.60 6.56
CA ALA A 13 0.45 -5.40 7.33
C ALA A 13 -0.78 -5.36 6.42
N ALA A 14 -0.70 -4.68 5.29
CA ALA A 14 -1.78 -4.60 4.32
C ALA A 14 -2.06 -5.98 3.69
N HIS A 15 -1.02 -6.71 3.34
CA HIS A 15 -1.15 -8.07 2.80
C HIS A 15 -1.84 -8.99 3.82
N ASP A 16 -1.37 -8.97 5.06
CA ASP A 16 -1.92 -9.83 6.12
C ASP A 16 -3.39 -9.50 6.40
N LEU A 17 -3.76 -8.22 6.35
CA LEU A 17 -5.16 -7.82 6.52
C LEU A 17 -6.02 -8.31 5.35
N MET A 18 -5.54 -8.12 4.12
CA MET A 18 -6.29 -8.50 2.93
C MET A 18 -6.55 -10.01 2.87
N TYR A 19 -5.58 -10.81 3.27
CA TYR A 19 -5.68 -12.28 3.20
C TYR A 19 -6.09 -12.93 4.53
N LEU A 20 -6.51 -12.13 5.51
CA LEU A 20 -6.95 -12.65 6.80
C LEU A 20 -8.13 -13.61 6.63
N GLY A 21 -7.96 -14.83 7.13
CA GLY A 21 -8.99 -15.87 7.04
C GLY A 21 -9.03 -16.63 5.72
N MET A 22 -8.18 -16.30 4.75
CA MET A 22 -8.15 -16.99 3.45
C MET A 22 -7.72 -18.46 3.56
N ASP A 23 -7.02 -18.82 4.63
CA ASP A 23 -6.60 -20.18 4.91
C ASP A 23 -7.68 -21.02 5.61
N GLY A 24 -8.87 -20.45 5.83
CA GLY A 24 -9.95 -21.11 6.54
C GLY A 24 -9.96 -20.90 8.05
N SER A 25 -8.97 -20.16 8.57
CA SER A 25 -8.91 -19.86 10.00
C SER A 25 -10.06 -18.92 10.42
N PRO A 26 -10.56 -19.03 11.66
CA PRO A 26 -11.56 -18.10 12.15
C PRO A 26 -11.04 -16.66 12.18
N VAL A 27 -11.90 -15.71 11.82
CA VAL A 27 -11.59 -14.28 11.89
C VAL A 27 -12.44 -13.66 13.00
N TYR A 28 -11.79 -13.12 14.02
CA TYR A 28 -12.47 -12.48 15.13
C TYR A 28 -12.56 -10.98 14.92
N SER A 29 -13.68 -10.39 15.27
CA SER A 29 -13.92 -8.96 15.02
C SER A 29 -12.89 -8.05 15.68
N ASP A 30 -12.43 -8.40 16.88
CA ASP A 30 -11.43 -7.61 17.60
C ASP A 30 -10.07 -7.66 16.88
N ASP A 31 -9.68 -8.81 16.36
CA ASP A 31 -8.44 -8.97 15.60
C ASP A 31 -8.53 -8.22 14.28
N LEU A 32 -9.67 -8.34 13.59
CA LEU A 32 -9.89 -7.63 12.34
C LEU A 32 -9.81 -6.11 12.55
N SER A 33 -10.47 -5.59 13.58
CA SER A 33 -10.45 -4.16 13.89
C SER A 33 -9.05 -3.68 14.22
N ARG A 34 -8.30 -4.46 15.01
CA ARG A 34 -6.92 -4.12 15.37
C ARG A 34 -6.02 -4.06 14.15
N ARG A 35 -6.12 -5.05 13.27
CA ARG A 35 -5.30 -5.10 12.05
C ARG A 35 -5.68 -3.98 11.08
N ASN A 36 -6.97 -3.71 10.94
CA ASN A 36 -7.44 -2.60 10.10
C ASN A 36 -6.93 -1.26 10.63
N GLY A 37 -7.01 -1.04 11.93
CA GLY A 37 -6.51 0.18 12.57
C GLY A 37 -5.02 0.35 12.37
N GLU A 38 -4.25 -0.74 12.46
CA GLU A 38 -2.80 -0.71 12.25
C GLU A 38 -2.46 -0.33 10.80
N VAL A 39 -3.12 -0.95 9.82
CA VAL A 39 -2.90 -0.63 8.40
C VAL A 39 -3.27 0.83 8.13
N TYR A 40 -4.39 1.29 8.65
CA TYR A 40 -4.82 2.68 8.50
C TYR A 40 -3.78 3.64 9.09
N ARG A 41 -3.30 3.36 10.31
CA ARG A 41 -2.31 4.18 10.99
C ARG A 41 -1.01 4.26 10.21
N LEU A 42 -0.51 3.10 9.73
CA LEU A 42 0.73 3.04 8.97
C LEU A 42 0.61 3.78 7.63
N THR A 43 -0.51 3.60 6.94
CA THR A 43 -0.77 4.26 5.65
C THR A 43 -0.82 5.78 5.83
N THR A 44 -1.57 6.25 6.83
CA THR A 44 -1.71 7.67 7.12
C THR A 44 -0.36 8.27 7.52
N ALA A 45 0.42 7.58 8.34
CA ALA A 45 1.73 8.07 8.75
C ALA A 45 2.68 8.19 7.56
N LEU A 46 2.71 7.20 6.68
CA LEU A 46 3.56 7.24 5.49
C LEU A 46 3.14 8.36 4.54
N TYR A 47 1.84 8.51 4.29
CA TYR A 47 1.33 9.57 3.43
C TYR A 47 1.66 10.95 4.02
N ASN A 48 1.38 11.17 5.30
CA ASN A 48 1.58 12.47 5.95
C ASN A 48 3.05 12.84 6.12
N SER A 49 3.96 11.84 6.14
CA SER A 49 5.39 12.12 6.21
C SER A 49 5.90 12.84 4.97
N GLY A 50 5.19 12.73 3.85
CA GLY A 50 5.61 13.31 2.58
C GLY A 50 6.80 12.60 1.95
N ALA A 51 7.26 11.48 2.52
CA ALA A 51 8.40 10.74 2.00
C ALA A 51 8.05 10.11 0.66
N LYS A 52 8.90 10.31 -0.33
CA LYS A 52 8.68 9.82 -1.70
C LYS A 52 9.72 8.79 -2.13
N GLY A 53 10.87 8.78 -1.50
CA GLY A 53 12.00 7.94 -1.86
C GLY A 53 13.04 8.72 -2.67
N SER A 54 14.28 8.26 -2.60
CA SER A 54 15.42 8.91 -3.28
C SER A 54 15.78 8.25 -4.61
N THR A 55 15.45 6.97 -4.78
CA THR A 55 15.63 6.26 -6.05
C THR A 55 14.27 5.96 -6.68
N VAL A 56 14.25 5.68 -7.97
CA VAL A 56 13.02 5.30 -8.68
C VAL A 56 12.43 4.04 -8.06
N GLU A 57 13.27 3.07 -7.73
CA GLU A 57 12.81 1.83 -7.07
C GLU A 57 12.17 2.12 -5.71
N GLU A 58 12.79 2.99 -4.91
CA GLU A 58 12.25 3.36 -3.61
C GLU A 58 10.93 4.11 -3.76
N GLN A 59 10.84 5.03 -4.73
CA GLN A 59 9.61 5.75 -5.04
C GLN A 59 8.49 4.79 -5.44
N ALA A 60 8.80 3.78 -6.25
CA ALA A 60 7.84 2.76 -6.67
C ALA A 60 7.33 1.97 -5.47
N ASN A 61 8.21 1.59 -4.56
CA ASN A 61 7.83 0.84 -3.36
C ASN A 61 6.96 1.68 -2.42
N VAL A 62 7.24 2.97 -2.28
CA VAL A 62 6.41 3.88 -1.47
C VAL A 62 5.00 3.96 -2.07
N CYS A 63 4.90 4.19 -3.36
CA CYS A 63 3.60 4.24 -4.05
C CYS A 63 2.83 2.93 -3.89
N LEU A 64 3.49 1.80 -4.10
CA LEU A 64 2.86 0.50 -3.96
C LEU A 64 2.35 0.28 -2.53
N ALA A 65 3.16 0.62 -1.52
CA ALA A 65 2.76 0.49 -0.12
C ALA A 65 1.52 1.32 0.19
N LEU A 66 1.46 2.57 -0.28
CA LEU A 66 0.31 3.43 -0.07
C LEU A 66 -0.95 2.88 -0.74
N LEU A 67 -0.84 2.41 -1.98
CA LEU A 67 -1.98 1.80 -2.67
C LEU A 67 -2.47 0.54 -1.95
N MET A 68 -1.55 -0.31 -1.49
CA MET A 68 -1.92 -1.50 -0.73
C MET A 68 -2.63 -1.12 0.57
N GLY A 69 -2.11 -0.13 1.30
CA GLY A 69 -2.71 0.32 2.54
C GLY A 69 -4.11 0.86 2.36
N TYR A 70 -4.31 1.72 1.36
CA TYR A 70 -5.63 2.27 1.08
C TYR A 70 -6.62 1.21 0.58
N SER A 71 -6.15 0.23 -0.19
CA SER A 71 -7.02 -0.84 -0.69
C SER A 71 -7.43 -1.81 0.41
N ALA A 72 -6.53 -2.11 1.35
CA ALA A 72 -6.79 -3.08 2.41
C ALA A 72 -7.60 -2.53 3.55
N SER A 73 -7.44 -1.25 3.90
CA SER A 73 -8.12 -0.67 5.06
C SER A 73 -9.57 -0.30 4.75
N PHE A 74 -10.43 -0.47 5.77
CA PHE A 74 -11.86 -0.19 5.64
C PHE A 74 -12.25 1.23 6.02
N VAL A 75 -11.34 1.95 6.70
CA VAL A 75 -11.65 3.28 7.23
C VAL A 75 -11.54 4.30 6.10
N ASP A 76 -12.58 5.12 5.95
CA ASP A 76 -12.60 6.19 4.96
C ASP A 76 -13.10 7.46 5.64
N HIS A 77 -12.22 8.45 5.76
CA HIS A 77 -12.54 9.75 6.34
C HIS A 77 -12.83 10.82 5.27
N GLY A 78 -13.22 10.39 4.07
CA GLY A 78 -13.59 11.29 3.00
C GLY A 78 -12.44 11.76 2.11
N GLU A 79 -11.21 11.45 2.46
CA GLU A 79 -10.04 11.84 1.68
C GLU A 79 -9.32 10.68 0.99
N LYS A 80 -9.78 9.46 1.23
CA LYS A 80 -9.13 8.26 0.72
C LYS A 80 -9.00 8.28 -0.81
N GLN A 81 -10.07 8.60 -1.53
CA GLN A 81 -10.06 8.63 -2.99
C GLN A 81 -9.14 9.71 -3.53
N LYS A 82 -9.08 10.85 -2.88
CA LYS A 82 -8.17 11.93 -3.24
C LYS A 82 -6.72 11.49 -3.11
N HIS A 83 -6.38 10.83 -1.99
CA HIS A 83 -5.03 10.33 -1.75
C HIS A 83 -4.67 9.24 -2.76
N ILE A 84 -5.59 8.31 -3.04
CA ILE A 84 -5.38 7.26 -4.04
C ILE A 84 -5.08 7.87 -5.39
N GLN A 85 -5.86 8.88 -5.83
CA GLN A 85 -5.64 9.51 -7.11
C GLN A 85 -4.27 10.19 -7.19
N GLU A 86 -3.88 10.87 -6.13
CA GLU A 86 -2.57 11.51 -6.06
C GLU A 86 -1.43 10.49 -6.18
N VAL A 87 -1.56 9.35 -5.47
CA VAL A 87 -0.55 8.28 -5.54
C VAL A 87 -0.52 7.66 -6.94
N LEU A 88 -1.69 7.45 -7.56
CA LEU A 88 -1.76 6.93 -8.93
C LEU A 88 -1.06 7.87 -9.92
N ASP A 89 -1.24 9.17 -9.78
CA ASP A 89 -0.56 10.14 -10.63
C ASP A 89 0.96 10.03 -10.49
N ARG A 90 1.45 9.84 -9.27
CA ARG A 90 2.88 9.62 -9.03
C ARG A 90 3.37 8.32 -9.66
N CYS A 91 2.56 7.26 -9.61
CA CYS A 91 2.90 5.98 -10.24
C CYS A 91 3.08 6.13 -11.75
N TRP A 92 2.16 6.81 -12.42
CA TRP A 92 2.24 7.01 -13.85
C TRP A 92 3.49 7.79 -14.25
N ASP A 93 3.91 8.75 -13.42
CA ASP A 93 5.11 9.55 -13.69
C ASP A 93 6.39 8.71 -13.65
N ILE A 94 6.45 7.67 -12.84
CA ILE A 94 7.67 6.88 -12.66
C ILE A 94 7.67 5.54 -13.39
N LEU A 95 6.52 5.07 -13.88
CA LEU A 95 6.43 3.72 -14.50
C LEU A 95 7.37 3.55 -15.68
N ASP A 96 7.53 4.58 -16.51
CA ASP A 96 8.39 4.51 -17.69
C ASP A 96 9.88 4.46 -17.35
N THR A 97 10.25 4.90 -16.16
CA THR A 97 11.65 4.96 -15.72
C THR A 97 12.08 3.74 -14.91
N ILE A 98 11.16 2.89 -14.52
CA ILE A 98 11.46 1.68 -13.76
C ILE A 98 11.90 0.58 -14.72
N PRO A 99 13.03 -0.11 -14.43
CA PRO A 99 13.43 -1.27 -15.24
C PRO A 99 12.37 -2.37 -15.24
N ALA A 100 12.31 -3.14 -16.31
CA ALA A 100 11.42 -4.31 -16.38
C ALA A 100 11.76 -5.25 -15.22
N SER A 101 10.75 -5.52 -14.36
CA SER A 101 10.97 -6.26 -13.11
C SER A 101 9.62 -6.66 -12.53
N LEU A 102 9.65 -7.52 -11.52
CA LEU A 102 8.45 -7.87 -10.77
C LEU A 102 7.83 -6.62 -10.11
N LEU A 103 8.68 -5.70 -9.61
CA LEU A 103 8.20 -4.46 -9.00
C LEU A 103 7.41 -3.61 -10.01
N LYS A 104 7.94 -3.46 -11.23
CA LYS A 104 7.22 -2.72 -12.28
C LYS A 104 5.87 -3.37 -12.60
N LEU A 105 5.84 -4.69 -12.71
CA LEU A 105 4.60 -5.42 -12.96
C LEU A 105 3.59 -5.21 -11.83
N ARG A 106 4.03 -5.32 -10.57
CA ARG A 106 3.17 -5.10 -9.41
C ARG A 106 2.62 -3.68 -9.38
N LEU A 107 3.46 -2.69 -9.66
CA LEU A 107 3.02 -1.30 -9.66
C LEU A 107 2.03 -1.03 -10.80
N LEU A 108 2.30 -1.60 -11.98
CA LEU A 108 1.41 -1.45 -13.13
C LEU A 108 0.03 -2.05 -12.85
N THR A 109 -0.02 -3.27 -12.30
CA THR A 109 -1.31 -3.90 -11.96
C THR A 109 -2.03 -3.13 -10.85
N ALA A 110 -1.29 -2.57 -9.90
CA ALA A 110 -1.88 -1.74 -8.84
C ALA A 110 -2.56 -0.50 -9.41
N CYS A 111 -2.00 0.11 -10.45
CA CYS A 111 -2.60 1.26 -11.12
C CYS A 111 -3.95 0.93 -11.77
N TYR A 112 -4.18 -0.33 -12.09
CA TYR A 112 -5.47 -0.80 -12.62
C TYR A 112 -6.38 -1.40 -11.52
N GLY A 113 -6.06 -1.17 -10.25
CA GLY A 113 -6.89 -1.61 -9.13
C GLY A 113 -6.64 -3.04 -8.66
N GLU A 114 -5.65 -3.73 -9.22
CA GLU A 114 -5.33 -5.13 -8.90
C GLU A 114 -4.13 -5.23 -7.96
N VAL A 115 -4.20 -4.50 -6.84
CA VAL A 115 -3.06 -4.32 -5.92
C VAL A 115 -2.59 -5.63 -5.31
N PHE A 116 -3.51 -6.55 -5.06
CA PHE A 116 -3.23 -7.83 -4.41
C PHE A 116 -3.32 -9.03 -5.35
N ASP A 117 -3.51 -8.79 -6.63
CA ASP A 117 -3.56 -9.84 -7.62
C ASP A 117 -2.13 -10.29 -7.97
N GLU A 118 -1.92 -11.56 -7.92
CA GLU A 118 -0.63 -12.18 -8.28
C GLU A 118 -0.77 -12.92 -9.60
#